data_d9c2f8d16cdd5f31e326d79a6396e444
#
_entry.id   d9c2f8d16cdd5f31e326d79a6396e444
#
_cell.length_a   1.000
_cell.length_b   1.000
_cell.length_c   1.000
_cell.angle_alpha   90.00
_cell.angle_beta   90.00
_cell.angle_gamma   90.00
#
_symmetry.space_group_name_H-M   'P 1'
#
loop_
_entity.id
_entity.type
_entity.pdbx_description
1 polymer ?
#
loop_
_entity_poly.entity_id
_entity_poly.type
_entity_poly.pdbx_seq_one_letter_code
_entity_poly.pdbx_strand_id
1 'polypeptide(L)'
;MYVNKFEIGFTTLVYLIEKLGGSLGTVLFFIQALILAPIYLGLKRMKKSYPVYLGMLVFYLLFYNTSLNMMRQWIAMSILFYGLSYLITNEKKKYFITIVVACLFHTSALMGVVIYFLYMYSQKQREYIKIANFKLSGSLAPVKVFIYGCIVLLSLNVIAALLRTFGLAKYAGYIQGNGSIYL
;
A
#
# COMPACT_ATOMS: atom_id res chain seq x y z
N MET A 1 -11.19 13.69 25.19
CA MET A 1 -9.79 13.94 24.80
C MET A 1 -9.22 12.68 24.12
N TYR A 2 -9.54 12.45 22.82
CA TYR A 2 -9.17 11.25 22.05
C TYR A 2 -8.15 11.55 20.93
N VAL A 3 -7.43 12.67 21.04
CA VAL A 3 -6.57 13.21 19.97
C VAL A 3 -5.33 12.35 19.66
N ASN A 4 -4.93 11.45 20.55
CA ASN A 4 -3.63 10.72 20.44
C ASN A 4 -3.72 9.34 19.74
N LYS A 5 -4.83 8.97 19.13
CA LYS A 5 -4.97 7.65 18.46
C LYS A 5 -4.94 7.69 16.94
N PHE A 6 -4.95 8.88 16.33
CA PHE A 6 -5.03 9.01 14.88
C PHE A 6 -3.75 9.66 14.33
N GLU A 7 -3.35 9.26 13.15
CA GLU A 7 -2.21 9.82 12.44
C GLU A 7 -2.46 11.31 12.11
N ILE A 8 -1.40 12.12 12.21
CA ILE A 8 -1.45 13.59 12.12
C ILE A 8 -2.13 14.07 10.83
N GLY A 9 -1.85 13.46 9.69
CA GLY A 9 -2.39 13.88 8.40
C GLY A 9 -3.91 13.77 8.34
N PHE A 10 -4.46 12.65 8.83
CA PHE A 10 -5.92 12.45 8.85
C PHE A 10 -6.60 13.40 9.85
N THR A 11 -6.04 13.52 11.06
CA THR A 11 -6.59 14.42 12.09
C THR A 11 -6.60 15.88 11.63
N THR A 12 -5.51 16.33 11.00
CA THR A 12 -5.40 17.69 10.46
C THR A 12 -6.43 17.94 9.35
N LEU A 13 -6.62 16.97 8.45
CA LEU A 13 -7.62 17.07 7.38
C LEU A 13 -9.02 17.29 7.96
N VAL A 14 -9.44 16.44 8.91
CA VAL A 14 -10.77 16.53 9.54
C VAL A 14 -10.92 17.86 10.27
N TYR A 15 -9.93 18.22 11.09
CA TYR A 15 -9.95 19.48 11.85
C TYR A 15 -10.09 20.73 10.95
N LEU A 16 -9.35 20.77 9.84
CA LEU A 16 -9.41 21.91 8.91
C LEU A 16 -10.79 22.02 8.26
N ILE A 17 -11.39 20.90 7.85
CA ILE A 17 -12.74 20.89 7.25
C ILE A 17 -13.78 21.34 8.25
N GLU A 18 -13.73 20.83 9.48
CA GLU A 18 -14.66 21.24 10.56
C GLU A 18 -14.51 22.73 10.89
N LYS A 19 -13.28 23.24 11.00
CA LYS A 19 -13.00 24.65 11.28
C LYS A 19 -13.53 25.58 10.18
N LEU A 20 -13.61 25.11 8.94
CA LEU A 20 -14.17 25.85 7.80
C LEU A 20 -15.70 25.69 7.70
N GLY A 21 -16.35 25.07 8.70
CA GLY A 21 -17.80 24.86 8.72
C GLY A 21 -18.28 23.70 7.84
N GLY A 22 -17.37 22.82 7.43
CA GLY A 22 -17.71 21.65 6.62
C GLY A 22 -18.52 20.61 7.41
N SER A 23 -19.49 19.97 6.74
CA SER A 23 -20.28 18.87 7.29
C SER A 23 -19.53 17.54 7.19
N LEU A 24 -20.08 16.48 7.82
CA LEU A 24 -19.59 15.12 7.66
C LEU A 24 -19.51 14.70 6.17
N GLY A 25 -20.50 15.09 5.37
CA GLY A 25 -20.49 14.83 3.92
C GLY A 25 -19.29 15.48 3.22
N THR A 26 -18.92 16.71 3.66
CA THR A 26 -17.73 17.41 3.14
C THR A 26 -16.45 16.63 3.50
N VAL A 27 -16.34 16.13 4.73
CA VAL A 27 -15.18 15.31 5.16
C VAL A 27 -15.07 14.05 4.29
N LEU A 28 -16.17 13.32 4.10
CA LEU A 28 -16.21 12.10 3.28
C LEU A 28 -15.83 12.39 1.81
N PHE A 29 -16.31 13.52 1.27
CA PHE A 29 -15.95 13.93 -0.09
C PHE A 29 -14.42 14.14 -0.24
N PHE A 30 -13.79 14.87 0.68
CA PHE A 30 -12.35 15.11 0.62
C PHE A 30 -11.53 13.83 0.84
N ILE A 31 -11.98 12.93 1.72
CA ILE A 31 -11.35 11.62 1.91
C ILE A 31 -11.39 10.82 0.60
N GLN A 32 -12.56 10.74 -0.04
CA GLN A 32 -12.68 10.01 -1.32
C GLN A 32 -11.88 10.68 -2.44
N ALA A 33 -11.84 12.00 -2.49
CA ALA A 33 -11.00 12.72 -3.45
C ALA A 33 -9.50 12.40 -3.25
N LEU A 34 -9.02 12.34 -1.99
CA LEU A 34 -7.65 11.95 -1.65
C LEU A 34 -7.33 10.48 -1.94
N ILE A 35 -8.33 9.62 -2.04
CA ILE A 35 -8.16 8.23 -2.46
C ILE A 35 -8.16 8.14 -3.99
N LEU A 36 -9.15 8.71 -4.65
CA LEU A 36 -9.36 8.55 -6.09
C LEU A 36 -8.33 9.31 -6.93
N ALA A 37 -7.96 10.53 -6.52
CA ALA A 37 -7.05 11.36 -7.30
C ALA A 37 -5.65 10.74 -7.45
N PRO A 38 -4.98 10.24 -6.39
CA PRO A 38 -3.68 9.58 -6.55
C PRO A 38 -3.76 8.30 -7.38
N ILE A 39 -4.84 7.51 -7.24
CA ILE A 39 -5.05 6.31 -8.07
C ILE A 39 -5.15 6.70 -9.55
N TYR A 40 -6.01 7.66 -9.88
CA TYR A 40 -6.16 8.15 -11.24
C TYR A 40 -4.84 8.69 -11.81
N LEU A 41 -4.13 9.52 -11.05
CA LEU A 41 -2.85 10.10 -11.47
C LEU A 41 -1.77 9.02 -11.65
N GLY A 42 -1.73 8.01 -10.78
CA GLY A 42 -0.84 6.87 -10.90
C GLY A 42 -1.09 6.09 -12.19
N LEU A 43 -2.35 5.73 -12.44
CA LEU A 43 -2.78 5.06 -13.67
C LEU A 43 -2.44 5.90 -14.92
N LYS A 44 -2.70 7.21 -14.87
CA LYS A 44 -2.40 8.12 -15.98
C LYS A 44 -0.90 8.17 -16.31
N ARG A 45 -0.02 8.14 -15.31
CA ARG A 45 1.43 8.08 -15.54
C ARG A 45 1.87 6.73 -16.10
N MET A 46 1.19 5.64 -15.74
CA MET A 46 1.49 4.28 -16.18
C MET A 46 0.69 3.85 -17.44
N LYS A 47 -0.02 4.77 -18.10
CA LYS A 47 -0.96 4.50 -19.22
C LYS A 47 -0.35 3.75 -20.43
N LYS A 48 0.97 3.74 -20.58
CA LYS A 48 1.65 2.98 -21.64
C LYS A 48 1.49 1.47 -21.49
N SER A 49 1.22 1.00 -20.28
CA SER A 49 1.09 -0.43 -19.94
C SER A 49 -0.36 -0.91 -19.99
N TYR A 50 -1.33 -0.03 -19.68
CA TYR A 50 -2.77 -0.37 -19.66
C TYR A 50 -3.65 0.88 -19.71
N PRO A 51 -4.91 0.77 -20.16
CA PRO A 51 -5.82 1.91 -20.25
C PRO A 51 -6.30 2.33 -18.85
N VAL A 52 -6.35 3.64 -18.60
CA VAL A 52 -6.71 4.23 -17.30
C VAL A 52 -8.12 3.81 -16.86
N TYR A 53 -9.08 3.78 -17.79
CA TYR A 53 -10.47 3.41 -17.48
C TYR A 53 -10.59 1.99 -16.93
N LEU A 54 -9.76 1.05 -17.41
CA LEU A 54 -9.76 -0.32 -16.92
C LEU A 54 -9.23 -0.39 -15.48
N GLY A 55 -8.16 0.35 -15.18
CA GLY A 55 -7.63 0.44 -13.82
C GLY A 55 -8.63 1.06 -12.84
N MET A 56 -9.33 2.12 -13.24
CA MET A 56 -10.40 2.71 -12.43
C MET A 56 -11.58 1.77 -12.26
N LEU A 57 -11.99 1.03 -13.31
CA LEU A 57 -13.04 0.03 -13.22
C LEU A 57 -12.69 -1.05 -12.19
N VAL A 58 -11.48 -1.60 -12.24
CA VAL A 58 -10.99 -2.59 -11.27
C VAL A 58 -11.03 -2.01 -9.85
N PHE A 59 -10.61 -0.76 -9.67
CA PHE A 59 -10.67 -0.11 -8.36
C PHE A 59 -12.12 -0.04 -7.84
N TYR A 60 -13.06 0.44 -8.67
CA TYR A 60 -14.47 0.57 -8.26
C TYR A 60 -15.13 -0.77 -7.95
N LEU A 61 -14.85 -1.82 -8.73
CA LEU A 61 -15.46 -3.13 -8.53
C LEU A 61 -14.90 -3.88 -7.32
N LEU A 62 -13.59 -3.78 -7.05
CA LEU A 62 -12.94 -4.62 -6.05
C LEU A 62 -12.60 -3.87 -4.75
N PHE A 63 -12.26 -2.59 -4.84
CA PHE A 63 -11.63 -1.88 -3.72
C PHE A 63 -12.46 -0.72 -3.18
N TYR A 64 -13.40 -0.18 -3.93
CA TYR A 64 -14.15 1.00 -3.51
C TYR A 64 -14.90 0.79 -2.19
N ASN A 65 -15.59 -0.33 -2.03
CA ASN A 65 -16.32 -0.64 -0.81
C ASN A 65 -15.40 -0.75 0.42
N THR A 66 -14.23 -1.40 0.27
CA THR A 66 -13.25 -1.48 1.36
C THR A 66 -12.62 -0.12 1.67
N SER A 67 -12.51 0.76 0.68
CA SER A 67 -11.99 2.12 0.88
C SER A 67 -12.89 3.00 1.74
N LEU A 68 -14.19 2.74 1.74
CA LEU A 68 -15.16 3.41 2.62
C LEU A 68 -15.01 2.98 4.09
N ASN A 69 -14.60 1.73 4.33
CA ASN A 69 -14.43 1.19 5.69
C ASN A 69 -13.07 1.53 6.31
N MET A 70 -12.01 1.56 5.50
CA MET A 70 -10.62 1.71 5.96
C MET A 70 -9.99 3.00 5.41
N MET A 71 -10.68 4.12 5.53
CA MET A 71 -10.38 5.40 4.84
C MET A 71 -8.92 5.85 4.97
N ARG A 72 -8.36 5.88 6.20
CA ARG A 72 -6.98 6.34 6.46
C ARG A 72 -5.94 5.47 5.73
N GLN A 73 -6.13 4.17 5.82
CA GLN A 73 -5.26 3.22 5.16
C GLN A 73 -5.35 3.35 3.62
N TRP A 74 -6.56 3.56 3.08
CA TRP A 74 -6.73 3.74 1.64
C TRP A 74 -6.15 5.05 1.12
N ILE A 75 -6.20 6.14 1.88
CA ILE A 75 -5.47 7.37 1.53
C ILE A 75 -3.98 7.06 1.41
N ALA A 76 -3.40 6.40 2.40
CA ALA A 76 -1.98 6.05 2.38
C ALA A 76 -1.62 5.11 1.23
N MET A 77 -2.44 4.08 0.97
CA MET A 77 -2.25 3.13 -0.13
C MET A 77 -2.36 3.81 -1.51
N SER A 78 -3.31 4.73 -1.68
CA SER A 78 -3.48 5.47 -2.94
C SER A 78 -2.27 6.37 -3.24
N ILE A 79 -1.73 7.04 -2.22
CA ILE A 79 -0.50 7.85 -2.34
C ILE A 79 0.70 6.95 -2.69
N LEU A 80 0.84 5.79 -2.05
CA LEU A 80 1.88 4.82 -2.41
C LEU A 80 1.70 4.28 -3.82
N PHE A 81 0.48 4.01 -4.25
CA PHE A 81 0.20 3.58 -5.61
C PHE A 81 0.64 4.64 -6.63
N TYR A 82 0.34 5.92 -6.37
CA TYR A 82 0.89 7.01 -7.16
C TYR A 82 2.43 7.03 -7.11
N GLY A 83 3.01 6.78 -5.94
CA GLY A 83 4.45 6.64 -5.74
C GLY A 83 5.09 5.59 -6.64
N LEU A 84 4.44 4.43 -6.84
CA LEU A 84 4.94 3.39 -7.74
C LEU A 84 5.18 3.90 -9.16
N SER A 85 4.40 4.86 -9.63
CA SER A 85 4.64 5.50 -10.94
C SER A 85 6.01 6.18 -11.02
N TYR A 86 6.48 6.81 -9.93
CA TYR A 86 7.82 7.40 -9.84
C TYR A 86 8.91 6.34 -9.79
N LEU A 87 8.64 5.22 -9.14
CA LEU A 87 9.59 4.11 -9.08
C LEU A 87 9.83 3.51 -10.48
N ILE A 88 8.75 3.33 -11.26
CA ILE A 88 8.81 2.84 -12.64
C ILE A 88 9.58 3.80 -13.55
N THR A 89 9.46 5.13 -13.34
CA THR A 89 10.20 6.15 -14.11
C THR A 89 11.60 6.43 -13.55
N ASN A 90 12.07 5.64 -12.58
CA ASN A 90 13.38 5.76 -11.91
C ASN A 90 13.59 7.06 -11.12
N GLU A 91 12.50 7.72 -10.71
CA GLU A 91 12.51 8.93 -9.89
C GLU A 91 12.49 8.59 -8.39
N LYS A 92 13.51 7.90 -7.90
CA LYS A 92 13.58 7.32 -6.55
C LYS A 92 13.32 8.33 -5.44
N LYS A 93 13.85 9.55 -5.55
CA LYS A 93 13.65 10.61 -4.54
C LYS A 93 12.17 10.94 -4.37
N LYS A 94 11.41 11.08 -5.47
CA LYS A 94 9.98 11.36 -5.41
C LYS A 94 9.19 10.21 -4.83
N TYR A 95 9.62 8.96 -5.09
CA TYR A 95 9.03 7.79 -4.44
C TYR A 95 9.15 7.85 -2.91
N PHE A 96 10.34 8.16 -2.38
CA PHE A 96 10.52 8.26 -0.93
C PHE A 96 9.69 9.41 -0.32
N ILE A 97 9.54 10.52 -1.02
CA ILE A 97 8.65 11.61 -0.60
C ILE A 97 7.20 11.10 -0.48
N THR A 98 6.73 10.29 -1.45
CA THR A 98 5.36 9.72 -1.36
C THR A 98 5.20 8.77 -0.18
N ILE A 99 6.24 8.01 0.22
CA ILE A 99 6.20 7.19 1.44
C ILE A 99 6.03 8.07 2.67
N VAL A 100 6.81 9.13 2.80
CA VAL A 100 6.71 10.07 3.94
C VAL A 100 5.31 10.68 4.01
N VAL A 101 4.78 11.17 2.89
CA VAL A 101 3.43 11.74 2.85
C VAL A 101 2.36 10.70 3.21
N ALA A 102 2.48 9.47 2.69
CA ALA A 102 1.56 8.39 3.01
C ALA A 102 1.59 8.01 4.50
N CYS A 103 2.76 8.03 5.15
CA CYS A 103 2.91 7.75 6.57
C CYS A 103 2.21 8.78 7.47
N LEU A 104 1.98 10.01 6.99
CA LEU A 104 1.18 10.99 7.74
C LEU A 104 -0.29 10.56 7.89
N PHE A 105 -0.80 9.75 6.96
CA PHE A 105 -2.17 9.23 6.99
C PHE A 105 -2.28 7.84 7.60
N HIS A 106 -1.25 6.99 7.42
CA HIS A 106 -1.23 5.67 8.04
C HIS A 106 0.17 5.07 8.09
N THR A 107 0.58 4.62 9.28
CA THR A 107 1.93 4.11 9.55
C THR A 107 2.29 2.86 8.73
N SER A 108 1.30 2.03 8.33
CA SER A 108 1.54 0.87 7.46
C SER A 108 2.12 1.24 6.09
N ALA A 109 2.08 2.54 5.70
CA ALA A 109 2.73 3.02 4.48
C ALA A 109 4.25 2.82 4.46
N LEU A 110 4.89 2.54 5.61
CA LEU A 110 6.30 2.08 5.67
C LEU A 110 6.55 0.81 4.84
N MET A 111 5.52 0.01 4.55
CA MET A 111 5.61 -1.09 3.57
C MET A 111 6.09 -0.63 2.19
N GLY A 112 5.95 0.65 1.86
CA GLY A 112 6.54 1.23 0.65
C GLY A 112 8.06 1.03 0.56
N VAL A 113 8.77 1.02 1.69
CA VAL A 113 10.21 0.73 1.74
C VAL A 113 10.48 -0.71 1.30
N VAL A 114 9.68 -1.66 1.78
CA VAL A 114 9.78 -3.07 1.39
C VAL A 114 9.52 -3.22 -0.12
N ILE A 115 8.49 -2.55 -0.63
CA ILE A 115 8.17 -2.53 -2.07
C ILE A 115 9.36 -1.99 -2.88
N TYR A 116 10.03 -0.94 -2.41
CA TYR A 116 11.24 -0.42 -3.06
C TYR A 116 12.33 -1.48 -3.19
N PHE A 117 12.66 -2.19 -2.11
CA PHE A 117 13.68 -3.24 -2.16
C PHE A 117 13.27 -4.41 -3.06
N LEU A 118 12.01 -4.84 -3.02
CA LEU A 118 11.50 -5.87 -3.93
C LEU A 118 11.59 -5.44 -5.39
N TYR A 119 11.26 -4.18 -5.69
CA TYR A 119 11.38 -3.62 -7.04
C TYR A 119 12.85 -3.62 -7.50
N MET A 120 13.78 -3.14 -6.66
CA MET A 120 15.21 -3.11 -6.99
C MET A 120 15.76 -4.52 -7.21
N TYR A 121 15.37 -5.48 -6.37
CA TYR A 121 15.73 -6.89 -6.54
C TYR A 121 15.21 -7.46 -7.87
N SER A 122 13.97 -7.17 -8.21
CA SER A 122 13.35 -7.60 -9.48
C SER A 122 14.06 -7.02 -10.70
N GLN A 123 14.49 -5.75 -10.65
CA GLN A 123 15.26 -5.12 -11.73
C GLN A 123 16.62 -5.78 -11.92
N LYS A 124 17.33 -6.06 -10.82
CA LYS A 124 18.62 -6.76 -10.87
C LYS A 124 18.50 -8.14 -11.51
N GLN A 125 17.45 -8.87 -11.19
CA GLN A 125 17.17 -10.19 -11.80
C GLN A 125 16.94 -10.09 -13.32
N ARG A 126 16.27 -9.03 -13.80
CA ARG A 126 16.04 -8.81 -15.22
C ARG A 126 17.35 -8.56 -16.00
N GLU A 127 18.31 -7.86 -15.39
CA GLU A 127 19.64 -7.66 -16.00
C GLU A 127 20.42 -8.98 -16.12
N TYR A 128 20.42 -9.81 -15.08
CA TYR A 128 21.06 -11.14 -15.14
C TYR A 128 20.48 -12.02 -16.24
N ILE A 129 19.15 -12.01 -16.42
CA ILE A 129 18.48 -12.80 -17.47
C ILE A 129 18.86 -12.30 -18.87
N LYS A 130 19.04 -10.99 -19.05
CA LYS A 130 19.49 -10.41 -20.33
C LYS A 130 20.93 -10.79 -20.68
N ILE A 131 21.85 -10.79 -19.69
CA ILE A 131 23.26 -11.08 -19.87
C ILE A 131 23.50 -12.57 -20.13
N ALA A 132 22.71 -13.44 -19.52
CA ALA A 132 22.93 -14.89 -19.60
C ALA A 132 22.39 -15.54 -20.87
N ASN A 133 21.75 -14.83 -21.79
CA ASN A 133 21.10 -15.37 -23.01
C ASN A 133 20.25 -16.64 -22.77
N PHE A 134 19.88 -16.88 -21.52
CA PHE A 134 19.14 -18.04 -21.10
C PHE A 134 17.64 -17.73 -21.16
N LYS A 135 17.00 -18.09 -22.26
CA LYS A 135 15.54 -18.21 -22.33
C LYS A 135 15.10 -19.28 -21.33
N LEU A 136 14.97 -18.92 -20.06
CA LEU A 136 14.29 -19.82 -19.12
C LEU A 136 12.84 -19.89 -19.59
N SER A 137 12.50 -21.02 -20.21
CA SER A 137 11.14 -21.38 -20.58
C SER A 137 10.22 -21.03 -19.41
N GLY A 138 9.13 -20.28 -19.66
CA GLY A 138 8.22 -19.75 -18.65
C GLY A 138 7.51 -20.76 -17.75
N SER A 139 7.91 -22.03 -17.78
CA SER A 139 7.30 -23.15 -17.07
C SER A 139 7.63 -23.18 -15.57
N LEU A 140 8.75 -22.59 -15.12
CA LEU A 140 9.15 -22.61 -13.70
C LEU A 140 8.70 -21.38 -12.88
N ALA A 141 8.22 -20.34 -13.54
CA ALA A 141 7.75 -19.13 -12.85
C ALA A 141 6.61 -19.41 -11.85
N PRO A 142 5.56 -20.16 -12.19
CA PRO A 142 4.47 -20.46 -11.24
C PRO A 142 4.96 -21.30 -10.06
N VAL A 143 5.89 -22.24 -10.28
CA VAL A 143 6.48 -23.06 -9.20
C VAL A 143 7.27 -22.20 -8.23
N LYS A 144 8.08 -21.26 -8.73
CA LYS A 144 8.83 -20.32 -7.87
C LYS A 144 7.88 -19.43 -7.07
N VAL A 145 6.83 -18.88 -7.69
CA VAL A 145 5.82 -18.08 -7.00
C VAL A 145 5.13 -18.90 -5.90
N PHE A 146 4.80 -20.16 -6.18
CA PHE A 146 4.21 -21.07 -5.20
C PHE A 146 5.17 -21.34 -4.02
N ILE A 147 6.43 -21.66 -4.30
CA ILE A 147 7.47 -21.89 -3.26
C ILE A 147 7.65 -20.63 -2.39
N TYR A 148 7.79 -19.44 -3.01
CA TYR A 148 7.89 -18.20 -2.25
C TYR A 148 6.63 -17.90 -1.43
N GLY A 149 5.45 -18.18 -1.97
CA GLY A 149 4.19 -18.10 -1.23
C GLY A 149 4.18 -19.01 0.01
N CYS A 150 4.62 -20.26 -0.14
CA CYS A 150 4.75 -21.20 0.99
C CYS A 150 5.77 -20.71 2.03
N ILE A 151 6.94 -20.19 1.60
CA ILE A 151 7.94 -19.64 2.52
C ILE A 151 7.36 -18.44 3.30
N VAL A 152 6.63 -17.55 2.63
CA VAL A 152 5.96 -16.41 3.29
C VAL A 152 4.95 -16.91 4.31
N LEU A 153 4.09 -17.86 3.97
CA LEU A 153 3.10 -18.43 4.89
C LEU A 153 3.74 -19.09 6.11
N LEU A 154 4.82 -19.84 5.92
CA LEU A 154 5.58 -20.47 7.01
C LEU A 154 6.27 -19.41 7.90
N SER A 155 6.76 -18.31 7.30
CA SER A 155 7.39 -17.23 8.04
C SER A 155 6.42 -16.41 8.89
N LEU A 156 5.11 -16.40 8.58
CA LEU A 156 4.10 -15.68 9.37
C LEU A 156 4.06 -16.15 10.84
N ASN A 157 4.20 -17.46 11.10
CA ASN A 157 4.25 -17.99 12.46
C ASN A 157 5.50 -17.52 13.22
N VAL A 158 6.64 -17.45 12.53
CA VAL A 158 7.89 -16.95 13.12
C VAL A 158 7.78 -15.44 13.40
N ILE A 159 7.20 -14.70 12.47
CA ILE A 159 6.94 -13.25 12.65
C ILE A 159 5.97 -13.02 13.81
N ALA A 160 4.91 -13.81 13.92
CA ALA A 160 3.97 -13.70 15.03
C ALA A 160 4.64 -14.00 16.39
N ALA A 161 5.53 -15.00 16.44
CA ALA A 161 6.31 -15.30 17.65
C ALA A 161 7.25 -14.15 18.03
N LEU A 162 7.96 -13.56 17.05
CA LEU A 162 8.83 -12.41 17.27
C LEU A 162 8.03 -11.18 17.75
N LEU A 163 6.87 -10.90 17.17
CA LEU A 163 6.01 -9.79 17.61
C LEU A 163 5.57 -9.96 19.08
N ARG A 164 5.32 -11.19 19.52
CA ARG A 164 4.99 -11.45 20.92
C ARG A 164 6.16 -11.17 21.87
N THR A 165 7.39 -11.56 21.49
CA THR A 165 8.61 -11.30 22.32
C THR A 165 8.92 -9.82 22.43
N PHE A 166 8.61 -9.01 21.42
CA PHE A 166 8.78 -7.56 21.45
C PHE A 166 7.60 -6.77 22.04
N GLY A 167 6.68 -7.45 22.74
CA GLY A 167 5.52 -6.79 23.37
C GLY A 167 4.43 -6.33 22.39
N LEU A 168 4.50 -6.73 21.14
CA LEU A 168 3.54 -6.39 20.07
C LEU A 168 2.49 -7.50 19.88
N ALA A 169 2.07 -8.15 20.96
CA ALA A 169 1.14 -9.28 20.95
C ALA A 169 -0.18 -9.02 20.20
N LYS A 170 -0.64 -7.76 20.21
CA LYS A 170 -1.84 -7.33 19.47
C LYS A 170 -1.71 -7.62 17.96
N TYR A 171 -0.55 -7.37 17.38
CA TYR A 171 -0.30 -7.60 15.96
C TYR A 171 -0.12 -9.08 15.64
N ALA A 172 0.42 -9.86 16.57
CA ALA A 172 0.52 -11.32 16.44
C ALA A 172 -0.87 -11.99 16.35
N GLY A 173 -1.87 -11.46 17.07
CA GLY A 173 -3.26 -11.93 17.01
C GLY A 173 -3.88 -11.77 15.61
N TYR A 174 -3.60 -10.68 14.91
CA TYR A 174 -4.08 -10.47 13.54
C TYR A 174 -3.50 -11.48 12.54
N ILE A 175 -2.23 -11.84 12.70
CA ILE A 175 -1.55 -12.82 11.81
C ILE A 175 -2.12 -14.24 12.01
N GLN A 176 -2.50 -14.60 13.24
CA GLN A 176 -3.00 -15.93 13.57
C GLN A 176 -4.51 -16.09 13.43
N GLY A 177 -5.22 -15.07 12.98
CA GLY A 177 -6.69 -15.11 12.83
C GLY A 177 -7.46 -15.18 14.15
N ASN A 178 -6.79 -15.10 15.29
CA ASN A 178 -7.40 -15.07 16.63
C ASN A 178 -7.72 -13.63 17.07
N GLY A 179 -8.02 -12.75 16.13
CA GLY A 179 -8.50 -11.41 16.40
C GLY A 179 -9.85 -11.48 17.07
N SER A 180 -9.89 -11.76 18.39
CA SER A 180 -11.05 -11.42 19.21
C SER A 180 -11.25 -9.91 19.04
N ILE A 181 -12.38 -9.59 18.46
CA ILE A 181 -12.92 -8.25 18.31
C ILE A 181 -13.05 -7.69 19.75
N TYR A 182 -12.04 -6.94 20.17
CA TYR A 182 -12.22 -6.03 21.29
C TYR A 182 -12.96 -4.80 20.74
N LEU A 183 -14.29 -4.86 20.82
CA LEU A 183 -15.15 -3.70 20.78
C LEU A 183 -14.85 -2.75 21.93
#